data_e62b4e50c023d12fa5874ac50bc186a9
#
_entry.id   e62b4e50c023d12fa5874ac50bc186a9
#
_cell.length_a   1.000
_cell.length_b   1.000
_cell.length_c   1.000
_cell.angle_alpha   90.00
_cell.angle_beta   90.00
_cell.angle_gamma   90.00
#
_symmetry.space_group_name_H-M   'P 1'
#
loop_
_entity.id
_entity.type
_entity.pdbx_description
1 polymer ?
#
loop_
_entity_poly.entity_id
_entity_poly.type
_entity_poly.pdbx_seq_one_letter_code
_entity_poly.pdbx_strand_id
1 'polypeptide(L)'
;MPMLKEPSKKYKPFKPPHLPNRTWPDKTIEKPPRWLSSCLRDGNQSLPDPMSGEEKWRYFKMLCELGYKEIEVSFPSASQTDYDFTRRLIETPGAVPDDVFLQVLSPCRPDLIRRTVESMRGAKNAIIHIYLATSECFRQVVFGYTEEQTLELAVECTKLVRSLTKDDPSTSGTKWQFEFSPETFSDTDPDYAVRVCQAVKAAWGPNAEVGDQIILNLPATVELATPNVYADLIENFCNKIGDRENVCVSLHPHNDRGCAVAAAELAQMAGADRVEGCLFGNGERTGNVDLVTLALNLYTQGVNPQIDFSNLNAVIDMVESCNKIPVHQRAPYGGSLVCAAFSGSHQDAIKKGFQERKRIGLGPEDLWNGVPGMPYLPLDPQDIGRNYEAIIRVNSQSGKGGIAFILQAKLHLELPRGLQVAFSKVVQRRTEELGRELLAHEITGLFQTTYFLNKNPYFSLLDYNITPDRSASPMLAPGQTQNTKSLIRIFEGVLLVNGEECKLRGRGNGPISSMVAALKDVGVDLDIHDYKEHAIGEGGNVKAASYIECKPPGSNQTVWGVGIHEDVVQSSLIALLSAASCFVTSRPTSPILRPVASQEKPKFVSVLEEKANGM
;
A
#
# COMPACT_ATOMS: atom_id res chain seq x y z
N MET A 1 -6.20 13.18 -36.88
CA MET A 1 -7.07 14.38 -36.89
C MET A 1 -7.02 14.97 -35.48
N PRO A 2 -7.00 16.29 -35.29
CA PRO A 2 -7.14 16.88 -33.96
C PRO A 2 -8.55 16.61 -33.41
N MET A 3 -8.72 16.76 -32.08
CA MET A 3 -10.04 16.66 -31.45
C MET A 3 -11.00 17.68 -32.07
N LEU A 4 -12.30 17.32 -32.14
CA LEU A 4 -13.33 18.21 -32.66
C LEU A 4 -13.43 19.48 -31.78
N LYS A 5 -13.50 20.65 -32.42
CA LYS A 5 -13.73 21.92 -31.71
C LYS A 5 -15.14 22.01 -31.10
N GLU A 6 -16.10 21.36 -31.74
CA GLU A 6 -17.52 21.32 -31.31
C GLU A 6 -17.97 19.87 -31.12
N PRO A 7 -17.60 19.23 -29.99
CA PRO A 7 -17.94 17.83 -29.72
C PRO A 7 -19.45 17.57 -29.62
N SER A 8 -20.24 18.57 -29.27
CA SER A 8 -21.71 18.50 -29.20
C SER A 8 -22.40 18.15 -30.52
N LYS A 9 -21.72 18.35 -31.67
CA LYS A 9 -22.24 17.90 -32.98
C LYS A 9 -22.19 16.37 -33.14
N LYS A 10 -21.28 15.71 -32.41
CA LYS A 10 -21.05 14.27 -32.49
C LYS A 10 -21.57 13.52 -31.26
N TYR A 11 -21.40 14.10 -30.08
CA TYR A 11 -21.77 13.49 -28.80
C TYR A 11 -22.90 14.26 -28.16
N LYS A 12 -24.03 13.59 -27.94
CA LYS A 12 -25.16 14.17 -27.23
C LYS A 12 -25.01 13.94 -25.73
N PRO A 13 -25.34 14.93 -24.87
CA PRO A 13 -25.36 14.71 -23.43
C PRO A 13 -26.43 13.69 -23.07
N PHE A 14 -26.14 12.83 -22.11
CA PHE A 14 -27.13 11.93 -21.54
C PHE A 14 -28.23 12.75 -20.85
N LYS A 15 -29.49 12.37 -21.08
CA LYS A 15 -30.64 13.05 -20.43
C LYS A 15 -30.98 12.31 -19.13
N PRO A 16 -30.79 12.95 -17.96
CA PRO A 16 -31.20 12.33 -16.68
C PRO A 16 -32.71 12.11 -16.65
N PRO A 17 -33.18 11.08 -15.93
CA PRO A 17 -34.62 10.89 -15.68
C PRO A 17 -35.19 12.06 -14.88
N HIS A 18 -36.47 12.37 -15.07
CA HIS A 18 -37.16 13.35 -14.25
C HIS A 18 -37.51 12.71 -12.90
N LEU A 19 -36.79 13.08 -11.85
CA LEU A 19 -36.96 12.57 -10.50
C LEU A 19 -37.19 13.75 -9.51
N PRO A 20 -38.42 14.31 -9.41
CA PRO A 20 -38.67 15.51 -8.62
C PRO A 20 -38.51 15.31 -7.10
N ASN A 21 -38.71 14.09 -6.61
CA ASN A 21 -38.64 13.75 -5.19
C ASN A 21 -37.43 12.82 -4.93
N ARG A 22 -36.24 13.23 -5.36
CA ARG A 22 -35.00 12.51 -5.12
C ARG A 22 -34.69 12.42 -3.62
N THR A 23 -34.44 11.21 -3.10
CA THR A 23 -34.16 10.99 -1.67
C THR A 23 -32.77 10.43 -1.39
N TRP A 24 -32.15 9.79 -2.37
CA TRP A 24 -30.88 9.11 -2.17
C TRP A 24 -29.71 10.01 -1.68
N PRO A 25 -29.62 11.31 -2.04
CA PRO A 25 -28.49 12.14 -1.61
C PRO A 25 -28.37 12.34 -0.11
N ASP A 26 -29.49 12.21 0.61
CA ASP A 26 -29.56 12.40 2.06
C ASP A 26 -29.38 11.08 2.84
N LYS A 27 -29.15 9.95 2.12
CA LYS A 27 -28.96 8.65 2.74
C LYS A 27 -27.46 8.34 2.91
N THR A 28 -27.16 7.44 3.84
CA THR A 28 -25.83 6.87 4.07
C THR A 28 -25.90 5.36 3.93
N ILE A 29 -24.75 4.74 3.59
CA ILE A 29 -24.66 3.28 3.53
C ILE A 29 -24.33 2.79 4.95
N GLU A 30 -25.26 2.05 5.56
CA GLU A 30 -25.14 1.57 6.95
C GLU A 30 -24.79 0.07 7.03
N LYS A 31 -24.92 -0.65 5.93
CA LYS A 31 -24.62 -2.09 5.81
C LYS A 31 -23.97 -2.42 4.47
N PRO A 32 -23.15 -3.48 4.41
CA PRO A 32 -22.59 -3.91 3.13
C PRO A 32 -23.70 -4.41 2.20
N PRO A 33 -23.51 -4.31 0.88
CA PRO A 33 -24.38 -4.99 -0.10
C PRO A 33 -24.15 -6.50 -0.06
N ARG A 34 -25.03 -7.26 -0.69
CA ARG A 34 -24.69 -8.61 -1.13
C ARG A 34 -23.60 -8.47 -2.19
N TRP A 35 -22.52 -9.22 -2.02
CA TRP A 35 -21.37 -9.17 -2.94
C TRP A 35 -21.43 -10.31 -3.92
N LEU A 36 -21.34 -10.03 -5.20
CA LEU A 36 -21.02 -11.03 -6.21
C LEU A 36 -19.65 -10.74 -6.83
N SER A 37 -18.77 -11.74 -6.84
CA SER A 37 -17.55 -11.69 -7.65
C SER A 37 -17.80 -12.27 -9.04
N SER A 38 -17.61 -11.45 -10.07
CA SER A 38 -17.65 -11.87 -11.47
C SER A 38 -16.24 -12.08 -12.08
N CYS A 39 -15.21 -12.19 -11.24
CA CYS A 39 -13.81 -12.34 -11.69
C CYS A 39 -13.60 -13.54 -12.62
N LEU A 40 -14.28 -14.66 -12.34
CA LEU A 40 -14.12 -15.92 -13.09
C LEU A 40 -14.97 -16.01 -14.37
N ARG A 41 -15.90 -15.06 -14.57
CA ARG A 41 -16.70 -14.98 -15.79
C ARG A 41 -16.36 -13.70 -16.57
N ASP A 42 -16.85 -12.55 -16.15
CA ASP A 42 -16.70 -11.27 -16.86
C ASP A 42 -15.24 -10.79 -16.85
N GLY A 43 -14.60 -10.89 -15.68
CA GLY A 43 -13.16 -10.63 -15.57
C GLY A 43 -12.31 -11.54 -16.43
N ASN A 44 -12.63 -12.83 -16.47
CA ASN A 44 -11.89 -13.83 -17.24
C ASN A 44 -12.09 -13.68 -18.76
N GLN A 45 -13.32 -13.37 -19.22
CA GLN A 45 -13.60 -13.25 -20.66
C GLN A 45 -12.83 -12.11 -21.34
N SER A 46 -12.44 -11.10 -20.59
CA SER A 46 -11.71 -9.93 -21.08
C SER A 46 -10.18 -10.10 -21.08
N LEU A 47 -9.67 -11.22 -20.56
CA LEU A 47 -8.24 -11.47 -20.52
C LEU A 47 -7.70 -11.85 -21.91
N PRO A 48 -6.56 -11.27 -22.34
CA PRO A 48 -5.89 -11.72 -23.57
C PRO A 48 -5.50 -13.20 -23.53
N ASP A 49 -5.22 -13.73 -22.33
CA ASP A 49 -4.89 -15.12 -22.04
C ASP A 49 -5.81 -15.60 -20.90
N PRO A 50 -7.00 -16.14 -21.22
CA PRO A 50 -7.98 -16.58 -20.24
C PRO A 50 -7.43 -17.63 -19.28
N MET A 51 -7.96 -17.64 -18.06
CA MET A 51 -7.56 -18.57 -17.01
C MET A 51 -7.82 -20.03 -17.42
N SER A 52 -6.84 -20.88 -17.16
CA SER A 52 -7.01 -22.34 -17.16
C SER A 52 -7.94 -22.79 -16.03
N GLY A 53 -8.47 -24.02 -16.12
CA GLY A 53 -9.29 -24.61 -15.04
C GLY A 53 -8.58 -24.66 -13.67
N GLU A 54 -7.26 -24.80 -13.65
CA GLU A 54 -6.48 -24.78 -12.39
C GLU A 54 -6.32 -23.36 -11.83
N GLU A 55 -6.13 -22.36 -12.67
CA GLU A 55 -6.09 -20.95 -12.25
C GLU A 55 -7.47 -20.52 -11.73
N LYS A 56 -8.57 -20.85 -12.43
CA LYS A 56 -9.95 -20.65 -11.95
C LYS A 56 -10.19 -21.34 -10.60
N TRP A 57 -9.68 -22.56 -10.40
CA TRP A 57 -9.82 -23.28 -9.15
C TRP A 57 -9.14 -22.60 -7.98
N ARG A 58 -7.90 -22.14 -8.14
CA ARG A 58 -7.17 -21.40 -7.11
C ARG A 58 -7.85 -20.09 -6.79
N TYR A 59 -8.29 -19.37 -7.83
CA TYR A 59 -8.99 -18.10 -7.67
C TYR A 59 -10.33 -18.27 -6.95
N PHE A 60 -11.11 -19.29 -7.30
CA PHE A 60 -12.37 -19.61 -6.63
C PHE A 60 -12.19 -19.88 -5.13
N LYS A 61 -11.17 -20.65 -4.76
CA LYS A 61 -10.85 -20.90 -3.34
C LYS A 61 -10.53 -19.62 -2.59
N MET A 62 -9.69 -18.76 -3.17
CA MET A 62 -9.39 -17.46 -2.57
C MET A 62 -10.65 -16.62 -2.38
N LEU A 63 -11.55 -16.56 -3.35
CA LEU A 63 -12.81 -15.82 -3.21
C LEU A 63 -13.66 -16.35 -2.05
N CYS A 64 -13.74 -17.67 -1.88
CA CYS A 64 -14.43 -18.28 -0.72
C CYS A 64 -13.75 -17.92 0.61
N GLU A 65 -12.42 -17.97 0.67
CA GLU A 65 -11.62 -17.59 1.85
C GLU A 65 -11.79 -16.11 2.22
N LEU A 66 -11.89 -15.23 1.22
CA LEU A 66 -12.18 -13.80 1.43
C LEU A 66 -13.59 -13.53 1.97
N GLY A 67 -14.51 -14.50 1.85
CA GLY A 67 -15.88 -14.37 2.38
C GLY A 67 -16.96 -14.13 1.34
N TYR A 68 -16.65 -14.15 0.03
CA TYR A 68 -17.67 -14.05 -1.02
C TYR A 68 -18.67 -15.21 -0.92
N LYS A 69 -19.97 -14.87 -0.92
CA LYS A 69 -21.07 -15.84 -0.83
C LYS A 69 -21.76 -16.07 -2.17
N GLU A 70 -21.51 -15.22 -3.15
CA GLU A 70 -22.00 -15.35 -4.52
C GLU A 70 -20.84 -15.16 -5.48
N ILE A 71 -20.60 -16.17 -6.33
CA ILE A 71 -19.47 -16.19 -7.28
C ILE A 71 -19.98 -16.62 -8.64
N GLU A 72 -19.86 -15.72 -9.63
CA GLU A 72 -20.14 -16.04 -11.02
C GLU A 72 -18.93 -16.75 -11.63
N VAL A 73 -19.06 -18.07 -11.78
CA VAL A 73 -17.93 -18.96 -12.04
C VAL A 73 -17.63 -19.14 -13.52
N SER A 74 -18.65 -19.00 -14.40
CA SER A 74 -18.48 -19.34 -15.81
C SER A 74 -19.63 -18.90 -16.71
N PHE A 75 -19.40 -19.09 -18.02
CA PHE A 75 -20.41 -19.09 -19.07
C PHE A 75 -20.43 -20.48 -19.74
N PRO A 76 -21.13 -21.49 -19.14
CA PRO A 76 -20.99 -22.89 -19.52
C PRO A 76 -21.39 -23.23 -20.96
N SER A 77 -22.30 -22.45 -21.54
CA SER A 77 -22.71 -22.64 -22.92
C SER A 77 -21.78 -22.01 -23.96
N ALA A 78 -20.82 -21.16 -23.52
CA ALA A 78 -19.85 -20.53 -24.41
C ALA A 78 -18.64 -21.41 -24.67
N SER A 79 -18.15 -22.16 -23.69
CA SER A 79 -16.97 -23.01 -23.84
C SER A 79 -17.06 -24.32 -23.05
N GLN A 80 -16.37 -25.35 -23.55
CA GLN A 80 -16.27 -26.62 -22.84
C GLN A 80 -15.45 -26.48 -21.54
N THR A 81 -14.41 -25.66 -21.55
CA THR A 81 -13.59 -25.36 -20.36
C THR A 81 -14.45 -24.81 -19.22
N ASP A 82 -15.36 -23.90 -19.51
CA ASP A 82 -16.26 -23.29 -18.52
C ASP A 82 -17.31 -24.30 -18.03
N TYR A 83 -17.82 -25.14 -18.92
CA TYR A 83 -18.72 -26.21 -18.55
C TYR A 83 -18.03 -27.22 -17.61
N ASP A 84 -16.86 -27.71 -17.99
CA ASP A 84 -16.09 -28.69 -17.21
C ASP A 84 -15.64 -28.11 -15.85
N PHE A 85 -15.27 -26.84 -15.80
CA PHE A 85 -14.94 -26.18 -14.55
C PHE A 85 -16.16 -26.11 -13.60
N THR A 86 -17.32 -25.75 -14.11
CA THR A 86 -18.57 -25.74 -13.34
C THR A 86 -18.90 -27.12 -12.79
N ARG A 87 -18.82 -28.16 -13.65
CA ARG A 87 -19.04 -29.56 -13.23
C ARG A 87 -18.02 -30.00 -12.15
N ARG A 88 -16.75 -29.68 -12.36
CA ARG A 88 -15.69 -29.99 -11.40
C ARG A 88 -15.96 -29.38 -10.02
N LEU A 89 -16.43 -28.13 -9.93
CA LEU A 89 -16.79 -27.50 -8.66
C LEU A 89 -17.92 -28.28 -7.96
N ILE A 90 -18.94 -28.68 -8.69
CA ILE A 90 -20.13 -29.35 -8.14
C ILE A 90 -19.82 -30.81 -7.76
N GLU A 91 -19.04 -31.51 -8.58
CA GLU A 91 -18.74 -32.95 -8.41
C GLU A 91 -17.62 -33.22 -7.41
N THR A 92 -16.82 -32.22 -7.05
CA THR A 92 -15.75 -32.38 -6.06
C THR A 92 -16.31 -32.16 -4.64
N PRO A 93 -16.34 -33.19 -3.79
CA PRO A 93 -16.86 -33.05 -2.43
C PRO A 93 -16.12 -31.96 -1.63
N GLY A 94 -16.86 -31.04 -1.01
CA GLY A 94 -16.30 -29.98 -0.18
C GLY A 94 -15.59 -28.87 -0.95
N ALA A 95 -15.65 -28.86 -2.29
CA ALA A 95 -15.06 -27.79 -3.09
C ALA A 95 -15.79 -26.45 -2.91
N VAL A 96 -17.12 -26.49 -2.82
CA VAL A 96 -17.99 -25.33 -2.64
C VAL A 96 -18.52 -25.33 -1.21
N PRO A 97 -18.24 -24.26 -0.42
CA PRO A 97 -18.82 -24.12 0.92
C PRO A 97 -20.35 -24.12 0.89
N ASP A 98 -20.97 -24.61 1.95
CA ASP A 98 -22.42 -24.83 2.05
C ASP A 98 -23.26 -23.54 1.94
N ASP A 99 -22.66 -22.39 2.19
CA ASP A 99 -23.29 -21.07 2.17
C ASP A 99 -22.92 -20.23 0.92
N VAL A 100 -22.18 -20.83 -0.04
CA VAL A 100 -21.79 -20.19 -1.29
C VAL A 100 -22.74 -20.57 -2.42
N PHE A 101 -23.21 -19.58 -3.17
CA PHE A 101 -23.98 -19.74 -4.39
C PHE A 101 -23.05 -19.66 -5.60
N LEU A 102 -23.15 -20.65 -6.47
CA LEU A 102 -22.51 -20.61 -7.78
C LEU A 102 -23.46 -19.91 -8.76
N GLN A 103 -22.97 -18.90 -9.47
CA GLN A 103 -23.70 -18.24 -10.53
C GLN A 103 -23.13 -18.61 -11.90
N VAL A 104 -23.99 -18.81 -12.88
CA VAL A 104 -23.62 -19.07 -14.28
C VAL A 104 -24.46 -18.25 -15.22
N LEU A 105 -23.84 -17.78 -16.32
CA LEU A 105 -24.43 -16.85 -17.29
C LEU A 105 -24.97 -17.60 -18.53
N SER A 106 -26.08 -17.12 -19.08
CA SER A 106 -26.59 -17.48 -20.40
C SER A 106 -27.27 -16.29 -21.09
N PRO A 107 -27.13 -16.11 -22.42
CA PRO A 107 -28.01 -15.21 -23.13
C PRO A 107 -29.42 -15.79 -23.20
N CYS A 108 -30.43 -14.95 -23.52
CA CYS A 108 -31.80 -15.37 -23.75
C CYS A 108 -31.94 -16.17 -25.04
N ARG A 109 -31.41 -17.40 -25.04
CA ARG A 109 -31.49 -18.40 -26.11
C ARG A 109 -31.79 -19.77 -25.50
N PRO A 110 -32.90 -20.43 -25.91
CA PRO A 110 -33.38 -21.66 -25.28
C PRO A 110 -32.37 -22.81 -25.26
N ASP A 111 -31.61 -22.98 -26.34
CA ASP A 111 -30.57 -24.01 -26.48
C ASP A 111 -29.42 -23.79 -25.45
N LEU A 112 -28.96 -22.56 -25.30
CA LEU A 112 -27.88 -22.19 -24.39
C LEU A 112 -28.34 -22.22 -22.93
N ILE A 113 -29.58 -21.79 -22.65
CA ILE A 113 -30.17 -21.87 -21.30
C ILE A 113 -30.22 -23.32 -20.82
N ARG A 114 -30.67 -24.28 -21.66
CA ARG A 114 -30.72 -25.70 -21.32
C ARG A 114 -29.34 -26.24 -20.94
N ARG A 115 -28.33 -25.96 -21.76
CA ARG A 115 -26.93 -26.37 -21.48
C ARG A 115 -26.39 -25.73 -20.19
N THR A 116 -26.71 -24.46 -19.94
CA THR A 116 -26.31 -23.74 -18.73
C THR A 116 -26.95 -24.35 -17.47
N VAL A 117 -28.25 -24.61 -17.49
CA VAL A 117 -28.95 -25.26 -16.37
C VAL A 117 -28.42 -26.69 -16.14
N GLU A 118 -28.16 -27.43 -17.24
CA GLU A 118 -27.56 -28.78 -17.15
C GLU A 118 -26.22 -28.76 -16.41
N SER A 119 -25.37 -27.78 -16.66
CA SER A 119 -24.07 -27.65 -15.99
C SER A 119 -24.18 -27.50 -14.48
N MET A 120 -25.31 -27.02 -13.96
CA MET A 120 -25.56 -26.75 -12.54
C MET A 120 -26.27 -27.90 -11.81
N ARG A 121 -26.62 -29.01 -12.49
CA ARG A 121 -27.28 -30.14 -11.85
C ARG A 121 -26.46 -30.71 -10.71
N GLY A 122 -27.09 -30.87 -9.53
CA GLY A 122 -26.45 -31.36 -8.31
C GLY A 122 -25.76 -30.28 -7.48
N ALA A 123 -25.75 -29.02 -7.89
CA ALA A 123 -25.31 -27.93 -7.06
C ALA A 123 -26.22 -27.75 -5.83
N LYS A 124 -25.66 -27.43 -4.66
CA LYS A 124 -26.45 -27.15 -3.45
C LYS A 124 -27.17 -25.82 -3.55
N ASN A 125 -26.45 -24.76 -3.93
CA ASN A 125 -26.99 -23.41 -4.15
C ASN A 125 -26.56 -22.92 -5.54
N ALA A 126 -27.52 -22.45 -6.33
CA ALA A 126 -27.31 -22.07 -7.72
C ALA A 126 -28.07 -20.80 -8.09
N ILE A 127 -27.44 -19.94 -8.85
CA ILE A 127 -28.05 -18.77 -9.51
C ILE A 127 -27.94 -18.96 -11.01
N ILE A 128 -29.08 -18.97 -11.70
CA ILE A 128 -29.13 -18.92 -13.17
C ILE A 128 -29.31 -17.48 -13.58
N HIS A 129 -28.28 -16.91 -14.20
CA HIS A 129 -28.27 -15.54 -14.70
C HIS A 129 -28.53 -15.55 -16.21
N ILE A 130 -29.61 -14.91 -16.64
CA ILE A 130 -29.86 -14.68 -18.07
C ILE A 130 -29.85 -13.18 -18.39
N TYR A 131 -29.43 -12.82 -19.60
CA TYR A 131 -29.37 -11.44 -20.05
C TYR A 131 -29.94 -11.25 -21.45
N LEU A 132 -30.50 -10.05 -21.67
CA LEU A 132 -31.00 -9.61 -22.97
C LEU A 132 -30.85 -8.08 -23.06
N ALA A 133 -30.17 -7.58 -24.09
CA ALA A 133 -30.03 -6.13 -24.25
C ALA A 133 -31.35 -5.46 -24.63
N THR A 134 -31.66 -4.38 -23.89
CA THR A 134 -32.97 -3.71 -23.94
C THR A 134 -32.95 -2.30 -24.52
N SER A 135 -31.75 -1.69 -24.70
CA SER A 135 -31.66 -0.35 -25.27
C SER A 135 -32.15 -0.29 -26.71
N GLU A 136 -32.66 0.86 -27.11
CA GLU A 136 -33.17 1.09 -28.48
C GLU A 136 -32.11 0.77 -29.53
N CYS A 137 -30.85 1.17 -29.28
CA CYS A 137 -29.74 0.89 -30.18
C CYS A 137 -29.56 -0.61 -30.41
N PHE A 138 -29.53 -1.42 -29.37
CA PHE A 138 -29.37 -2.88 -29.51
C PHE A 138 -30.58 -3.53 -30.14
N ARG A 139 -31.79 -3.13 -29.73
CA ARG A 139 -33.02 -3.66 -30.30
C ARG A 139 -33.09 -3.43 -31.83
N GLN A 140 -32.81 -2.20 -32.27
CA GLN A 140 -32.93 -1.84 -33.68
C GLN A 140 -31.74 -2.28 -34.53
N VAL A 141 -30.50 -2.06 -34.03
CA VAL A 141 -29.28 -2.25 -34.83
C VAL A 141 -28.76 -3.69 -34.77
N VAL A 142 -28.85 -4.34 -33.59
CA VAL A 142 -28.26 -5.67 -33.38
C VAL A 142 -29.28 -6.77 -33.63
N PHE A 143 -30.50 -6.65 -33.09
CA PHE A 143 -31.48 -7.74 -33.16
C PHE A 143 -32.58 -7.55 -34.20
N GLY A 144 -32.91 -6.32 -34.53
CA GLY A 144 -34.07 -6.01 -35.37
C GLY A 144 -35.41 -6.25 -34.65
N TYR A 145 -35.45 -6.10 -33.31
CA TYR A 145 -36.62 -6.41 -32.49
C TYR A 145 -37.38 -5.13 -32.05
N THR A 146 -38.70 -5.28 -31.95
CA THR A 146 -39.54 -4.29 -31.24
C THR A 146 -39.41 -4.43 -29.72
N GLU A 147 -40.00 -3.49 -28.98
CA GLU A 147 -40.08 -3.59 -27.50
C GLU A 147 -40.82 -4.84 -27.07
N GLU A 148 -41.99 -5.12 -27.74
CA GLU A 148 -42.82 -6.29 -27.44
C GLU A 148 -42.10 -7.59 -27.70
N GLN A 149 -41.40 -7.73 -28.83
CA GLN A 149 -40.62 -8.93 -29.16
C GLN A 149 -39.49 -9.17 -28.15
N THR A 150 -38.83 -8.12 -27.71
CA THR A 150 -37.77 -8.21 -26.69
C THR A 150 -38.35 -8.63 -25.33
N LEU A 151 -39.48 -8.05 -24.93
CA LEU A 151 -40.17 -8.39 -23.69
C LEU A 151 -40.68 -9.84 -23.71
N GLU A 152 -41.35 -10.26 -24.82
CA GLU A 152 -41.83 -11.64 -25.00
C GLU A 152 -40.69 -12.65 -24.88
N LEU A 153 -39.56 -12.40 -25.55
CA LEU A 153 -38.38 -13.26 -25.47
C LEU A 153 -37.82 -13.38 -24.04
N ALA A 154 -37.73 -12.27 -23.32
CA ALA A 154 -37.30 -12.27 -21.92
C ALA A 154 -38.21 -13.11 -21.03
N VAL A 155 -39.53 -12.97 -21.20
CA VAL A 155 -40.56 -13.74 -20.47
C VAL A 155 -40.49 -15.22 -20.80
N GLU A 156 -40.42 -15.59 -22.10
CA GLU A 156 -40.32 -16.99 -22.53
C GLU A 156 -39.06 -17.68 -21.98
N CYS A 157 -37.90 -17.00 -22.04
CA CYS A 157 -36.66 -17.51 -21.50
C CYS A 157 -36.72 -17.63 -19.95
N THR A 158 -37.36 -16.71 -19.27
CA THR A 158 -37.59 -16.81 -17.81
C THR A 158 -38.45 -18.03 -17.45
N LYS A 159 -39.57 -18.23 -18.16
CA LYS A 159 -40.42 -19.41 -17.98
C LYS A 159 -39.67 -20.71 -18.26
N LEU A 160 -38.79 -20.73 -19.26
CA LEU A 160 -37.94 -21.87 -19.56
C LEU A 160 -36.97 -22.16 -18.37
N VAL A 161 -36.26 -21.15 -17.86
CA VAL A 161 -35.39 -21.36 -16.69
C VAL A 161 -36.19 -21.90 -15.51
N ARG A 162 -37.35 -21.28 -15.22
CA ARG A 162 -38.23 -21.70 -14.13
C ARG A 162 -38.63 -23.17 -14.27
N SER A 163 -39.04 -23.60 -15.49
CA SER A 163 -39.47 -24.98 -15.76
C SER A 163 -38.33 -26.02 -15.65
N LEU A 164 -37.09 -25.61 -15.81
CA LEU A 164 -35.90 -26.46 -15.72
C LEU A 164 -35.27 -26.47 -14.31
N THR A 165 -35.72 -25.60 -13.41
CA THR A 165 -35.15 -25.37 -12.07
C THR A 165 -36.22 -25.57 -11.01
N LYS A 166 -36.79 -24.49 -10.45
CA LYS A 166 -37.67 -24.56 -9.29
C LYS A 166 -38.98 -25.33 -9.51
N ASP A 167 -39.46 -25.42 -10.74
CA ASP A 167 -40.68 -26.18 -11.09
C ASP A 167 -40.35 -27.64 -11.48
N ASP A 168 -39.07 -28.05 -11.57
CA ASP A 168 -38.66 -29.44 -11.86
C ASP A 168 -38.40 -30.20 -10.54
N PRO A 169 -39.27 -31.17 -10.19
CA PRO A 169 -39.08 -31.97 -8.95
C PRO A 169 -37.76 -32.72 -8.89
N SER A 170 -37.15 -33.04 -10.04
CA SER A 170 -35.87 -33.75 -10.10
C SER A 170 -34.69 -32.89 -9.61
N THR A 171 -34.88 -31.60 -9.47
CA THR A 171 -33.86 -30.66 -9.00
C THR A 171 -34.16 -30.09 -7.60
N SER A 172 -35.10 -30.69 -6.85
CA SER A 172 -35.54 -30.20 -5.52
C SER A 172 -34.43 -30.19 -4.45
N GLY A 173 -33.30 -30.88 -4.70
CA GLY A 173 -32.09 -30.82 -3.86
C GLY A 173 -31.25 -29.57 -4.00
N THR A 174 -31.53 -28.73 -4.99
CA THR A 174 -30.81 -27.47 -5.27
C THR A 174 -31.64 -26.27 -4.83
N LYS A 175 -31.03 -25.35 -4.08
CA LYS A 175 -31.64 -24.04 -3.80
C LYS A 175 -31.40 -23.13 -5.00
N TRP A 176 -32.41 -22.99 -5.84
CA TRP A 176 -32.35 -22.15 -7.03
C TRP A 176 -32.65 -20.69 -6.70
N GLN A 177 -31.87 -19.79 -7.30
CA GLN A 177 -32.19 -18.37 -7.46
C GLN A 177 -32.08 -18.01 -8.95
N PHE A 178 -32.74 -16.95 -9.32
CA PHE A 178 -32.78 -16.49 -10.69
C PHE A 178 -32.39 -15.02 -10.79
N GLU A 179 -31.55 -14.72 -11.77
CA GLU A 179 -31.12 -13.39 -12.09
C GLU A 179 -31.44 -13.04 -13.55
N PHE A 180 -31.98 -11.85 -13.75
CA PHE A 180 -32.19 -11.28 -15.07
C PHE A 180 -31.48 -9.94 -15.18
N SER A 181 -30.68 -9.76 -16.24
CA SER A 181 -30.11 -8.48 -16.63
C SER A 181 -30.78 -7.94 -17.89
N PRO A 182 -31.52 -6.82 -17.80
CA PRO A 182 -31.81 -5.99 -18.97
C PRO A 182 -30.49 -5.32 -19.39
N GLU A 183 -29.66 -6.05 -20.14
CA GLU A 183 -28.34 -5.55 -20.58
C GLU A 183 -28.51 -4.20 -21.25
N THR A 184 -27.53 -3.29 -21.12
CA THR A 184 -27.62 -1.89 -21.54
C THR A 184 -28.70 -1.08 -20.76
N PHE A 185 -29.01 -1.47 -19.52
CA PHE A 185 -29.99 -0.77 -18.69
C PHE A 185 -29.73 0.74 -18.61
N SER A 186 -28.47 1.13 -18.46
CA SER A 186 -28.08 2.55 -18.38
C SER A 186 -28.38 3.37 -19.66
N ASP A 187 -28.64 2.72 -20.78
CA ASP A 187 -29.01 3.32 -22.08
C ASP A 187 -30.43 2.94 -22.52
N THR A 188 -31.18 2.27 -21.67
CA THR A 188 -32.57 1.86 -21.91
C THR A 188 -33.54 2.92 -21.39
N ASP A 189 -34.66 3.13 -22.10
CA ASP A 189 -35.75 3.96 -21.58
C ASP A 189 -36.18 3.46 -20.19
N PRO A 190 -36.19 4.32 -19.15
CA PRO A 190 -36.43 3.89 -17.78
C PRO A 190 -37.80 3.21 -17.55
N ASP A 191 -38.84 3.65 -18.24
CA ASP A 191 -40.18 3.07 -18.10
C ASP A 191 -40.28 1.73 -18.82
N TYR A 192 -39.61 1.59 -19.96
CA TYR A 192 -39.51 0.33 -20.67
C TYR A 192 -38.68 -0.69 -19.86
N ALA A 193 -37.55 -0.30 -19.26
CA ALA A 193 -36.77 -1.18 -18.40
C ALA A 193 -37.58 -1.74 -17.23
N VAL A 194 -38.37 -0.89 -16.56
CA VAL A 194 -39.30 -1.29 -15.49
C VAL A 194 -40.35 -2.27 -16.04
N ARG A 195 -40.96 -2.00 -17.20
CA ARG A 195 -41.98 -2.85 -17.82
C ARG A 195 -41.44 -4.27 -18.13
N VAL A 196 -40.25 -4.37 -18.70
CA VAL A 196 -39.60 -5.67 -18.96
C VAL A 196 -39.33 -6.41 -17.66
N CYS A 197 -38.74 -5.77 -16.66
CA CYS A 197 -38.42 -6.37 -15.38
C CYS A 197 -39.65 -6.81 -14.58
N GLN A 198 -40.76 -6.06 -14.65
CA GLN A 198 -42.05 -6.45 -14.07
C GLN A 198 -42.62 -7.71 -14.73
N ALA A 199 -42.56 -7.80 -16.06
CA ALA A 199 -43.00 -8.99 -16.80
C ALA A 199 -42.12 -10.23 -16.49
N VAL A 200 -40.81 -10.07 -16.41
CA VAL A 200 -39.87 -11.13 -15.99
C VAL A 200 -40.12 -11.55 -14.54
N LYS A 201 -40.30 -10.57 -13.61
CA LYS A 201 -40.67 -10.84 -12.21
C LYS A 201 -41.96 -11.68 -12.12
N ALA A 202 -42.99 -11.30 -12.84
CA ALA A 202 -44.27 -12.04 -12.87
C ALA A 202 -44.09 -13.47 -13.44
N ALA A 203 -43.25 -13.65 -14.46
CA ALA A 203 -42.95 -14.98 -15.05
C ALA A 203 -42.18 -15.89 -14.09
N TRP A 204 -41.24 -15.35 -13.32
CA TRP A 204 -40.50 -16.09 -12.31
C TRP A 204 -41.36 -16.42 -11.09
N GLY A 205 -42.19 -15.50 -10.65
CA GLY A 205 -43.06 -15.63 -9.48
C GLY A 205 -42.24 -15.76 -8.18
N PRO A 206 -41.50 -14.72 -7.78
CA PRO A 206 -40.67 -14.76 -6.58
C PRO A 206 -41.54 -14.77 -5.30
N ASN A 207 -40.98 -15.30 -4.22
CA ASN A 207 -41.56 -15.28 -2.88
C ASN A 207 -40.48 -15.04 -1.82
N ALA A 208 -40.40 -13.82 -1.31
CA ALA A 208 -39.41 -13.42 -0.32
C ALA A 208 -39.54 -14.18 1.03
N GLU A 209 -40.75 -14.62 1.41
CA GLU A 209 -41.00 -15.35 2.66
C GLU A 209 -40.23 -16.67 2.71
N VAL A 210 -39.98 -17.30 1.56
CA VAL A 210 -39.17 -18.53 1.44
C VAL A 210 -37.75 -18.27 0.93
N GLY A 211 -37.32 -17.00 0.85
CA GLY A 211 -35.99 -16.62 0.39
C GLY A 211 -35.76 -16.78 -1.11
N ASP A 212 -36.86 -16.76 -1.90
CA ASP A 212 -36.83 -16.80 -3.36
C ASP A 212 -37.13 -15.40 -3.93
N GLN A 213 -36.25 -14.43 -3.64
CA GLN A 213 -36.27 -13.13 -4.32
C GLN A 213 -35.74 -13.29 -5.74
N ILE A 214 -36.32 -12.56 -6.70
CA ILE A 214 -35.71 -12.41 -8.01
C ILE A 214 -34.57 -11.39 -7.93
N ILE A 215 -33.44 -11.67 -8.58
CA ILE A 215 -32.36 -10.71 -8.73
C ILE A 215 -32.56 -10.00 -10.06
N LEU A 216 -32.74 -8.68 -9.99
CA LEU A 216 -32.80 -7.81 -11.16
C LEU A 216 -31.52 -6.99 -11.19
N ASN A 217 -30.62 -7.38 -12.08
CA ASN A 217 -29.30 -6.76 -12.20
C ASN A 217 -29.35 -5.66 -13.26
N LEU A 218 -29.02 -4.44 -12.88
CA LEU A 218 -29.20 -3.23 -13.66
C LEU A 218 -27.85 -2.68 -14.14
N PRO A 219 -27.27 -3.24 -15.23
CA PRO A 219 -25.90 -2.93 -15.59
C PRO A 219 -25.76 -1.54 -16.23
N ALA A 220 -24.74 -0.80 -15.83
CA ALA A 220 -24.14 0.22 -16.65
C ALA A 220 -23.15 -0.46 -17.61
N THR A 221 -23.67 -1.18 -18.60
CA THR A 221 -22.91 -1.97 -19.57
C THR A 221 -21.84 -1.14 -20.26
N VAL A 222 -22.14 0.12 -20.52
CA VAL A 222 -21.19 1.20 -20.80
C VAL A 222 -21.51 2.35 -19.87
N GLU A 223 -20.52 2.90 -19.21
CA GLU A 223 -20.69 4.05 -18.33
C GLU A 223 -20.91 5.32 -19.17
N LEU A 224 -22.15 5.61 -19.53
CA LEU A 224 -22.51 6.73 -20.40
C LEU A 224 -22.78 8.04 -19.65
N ALA A 225 -23.21 7.96 -18.40
CA ALA A 225 -23.65 9.09 -17.60
C ALA A 225 -22.76 9.31 -16.37
N THR A 226 -23.01 10.39 -15.64
CA THR A 226 -22.37 10.65 -14.35
C THR A 226 -22.97 9.75 -13.26
N PRO A 227 -22.22 9.45 -12.15
CA PRO A 227 -22.69 8.57 -11.08
C PRO A 227 -24.05 8.94 -10.46
N ASN A 228 -24.31 10.23 -10.31
CA ASN A 228 -25.60 10.71 -9.79
C ASN A 228 -26.78 10.38 -10.73
N VAL A 229 -26.57 10.38 -12.04
CA VAL A 229 -27.60 9.99 -12.99
C VAL A 229 -27.89 8.49 -12.90
N TYR A 230 -26.86 7.67 -12.71
CA TYR A 230 -27.04 6.23 -12.47
C TYR A 230 -27.82 5.98 -11.16
N ALA A 231 -27.49 6.68 -10.08
CA ALA A 231 -28.26 6.63 -8.84
C ALA A 231 -29.73 7.05 -9.03
N ASP A 232 -30.00 8.09 -9.82
CA ASP A 232 -31.35 8.50 -10.17
C ASP A 232 -32.14 7.42 -10.92
N LEU A 233 -31.47 6.71 -11.86
CA LEU A 233 -32.06 5.57 -12.57
C LEU A 233 -32.42 4.44 -11.61
N ILE A 234 -31.55 4.13 -10.64
CA ILE A 234 -31.77 3.09 -9.65
C ILE A 234 -32.90 3.47 -8.70
N GLU A 235 -32.95 4.71 -8.17
CA GLU A 235 -34.06 5.15 -7.31
C GLU A 235 -35.39 5.15 -8.07
N ASN A 236 -35.42 5.63 -9.31
CA ASN A 236 -36.59 5.57 -10.17
C ASN A 236 -37.09 4.12 -10.40
N PHE A 237 -36.14 3.20 -10.63
CA PHE A 237 -36.44 1.78 -10.80
C PHE A 237 -37.03 1.19 -9.50
N CYS A 238 -36.37 1.39 -8.37
CA CYS A 238 -36.82 0.90 -7.07
C CYS A 238 -38.22 1.41 -6.71
N ASN A 239 -38.55 2.65 -7.06
CA ASN A 239 -39.84 3.24 -6.81
C ASN A 239 -40.97 2.67 -7.72
N LYS A 240 -40.64 2.15 -8.92
CA LYS A 240 -41.64 1.73 -9.91
C LYS A 240 -41.78 0.22 -10.06
N ILE A 241 -40.83 -0.60 -9.60
CA ILE A 241 -40.81 -2.04 -9.83
C ILE A 241 -41.99 -2.78 -9.14
N GLY A 242 -42.52 -2.24 -8.06
CA GLY A 242 -43.55 -2.87 -7.24
C GLY A 242 -43.07 -4.11 -6.47
N ASP A 243 -43.75 -4.49 -5.40
CA ASP A 243 -43.42 -5.64 -4.53
C ASP A 243 -41.90 -5.72 -4.26
N ARG A 244 -41.35 -4.61 -3.77
CA ARG A 244 -39.90 -4.40 -3.63
C ARG A 244 -39.23 -5.47 -2.75
N GLU A 245 -39.96 -6.01 -1.79
CA GLU A 245 -39.53 -7.10 -0.90
C GLU A 245 -39.21 -8.41 -1.64
N ASN A 246 -39.84 -8.63 -2.78
CA ASN A 246 -39.59 -9.80 -3.64
C ASN A 246 -38.43 -9.63 -4.64
N VAL A 247 -37.78 -8.46 -4.62
CA VAL A 247 -36.74 -8.10 -5.58
C VAL A 247 -35.42 -7.79 -4.88
N CYS A 248 -34.35 -8.40 -5.33
CA CYS A 248 -32.98 -7.99 -5.05
C CYS A 248 -32.49 -7.13 -6.22
N VAL A 249 -32.30 -5.83 -6.01
CA VAL A 249 -31.73 -4.94 -7.02
C VAL A 249 -30.23 -5.03 -6.99
N SER A 250 -29.65 -5.53 -8.08
CA SER A 250 -28.21 -5.70 -8.27
C SER A 250 -27.63 -4.63 -9.19
N LEU A 251 -26.38 -4.26 -8.96
CA LEU A 251 -25.62 -3.31 -9.76
C LEU A 251 -24.48 -4.01 -10.46
N HIS A 252 -24.22 -3.65 -11.73
CA HIS A 252 -23.07 -4.12 -12.49
C HIS A 252 -22.49 -2.95 -13.32
N PRO A 253 -21.80 -1.99 -12.67
CA PRO A 253 -21.26 -0.86 -13.38
C PRO A 253 -19.88 -1.15 -13.96
N HIS A 254 -19.70 -0.80 -15.26
CA HIS A 254 -18.40 -0.69 -15.89
C HIS A 254 -17.75 0.68 -15.63
N ASN A 255 -16.46 0.81 -15.93
CA ASN A 255 -15.61 1.93 -15.51
C ASN A 255 -15.15 2.80 -16.70
N ASP A 256 -15.95 2.94 -17.75
CA ASP A 256 -15.57 3.65 -18.99
C ASP A 256 -15.22 5.12 -18.77
N ARG A 257 -15.81 5.75 -17.74
CA ARG A 257 -15.55 7.14 -17.34
C ARG A 257 -14.66 7.26 -16.10
N GLY A 258 -14.20 6.12 -15.52
CA GLY A 258 -13.44 6.09 -14.29
C GLY A 258 -14.27 6.32 -13.03
N CYS A 259 -15.59 6.12 -13.07
CA CYS A 259 -16.49 6.45 -11.97
C CYS A 259 -17.29 5.25 -11.42
N ALA A 260 -16.98 4.02 -11.82
CA ALA A 260 -17.75 2.83 -11.44
C ALA A 260 -17.92 2.68 -9.92
N VAL A 261 -16.86 2.94 -9.13
CA VAL A 261 -16.94 2.89 -7.66
C VAL A 261 -17.94 3.94 -7.14
N ALA A 262 -17.82 5.18 -7.57
CA ALA A 262 -18.74 6.24 -7.17
C ALA A 262 -20.19 5.94 -7.61
N ALA A 263 -20.36 5.38 -8.82
CA ALA A 263 -21.67 4.96 -9.32
C ALA A 263 -22.28 3.87 -8.42
N ALA A 264 -21.49 2.87 -8.01
CA ALA A 264 -21.95 1.81 -7.12
C ALA A 264 -22.29 2.34 -5.71
N GLU A 265 -21.48 3.24 -5.13
CA GLU A 265 -21.77 3.85 -3.83
C GLU A 265 -23.09 4.65 -3.86
N LEU A 266 -23.25 5.56 -4.82
CA LEU A 266 -24.46 6.38 -4.92
C LEU A 266 -25.70 5.53 -5.24
N ALA A 267 -25.56 4.48 -6.05
CA ALA A 267 -26.66 3.56 -6.35
C ALA A 267 -27.08 2.68 -5.16
N GLN A 268 -26.15 2.34 -4.26
CA GLN A 268 -26.48 1.70 -2.98
C GLN A 268 -27.33 2.65 -2.10
N MET A 269 -26.94 3.93 -2.02
CA MET A 269 -27.75 4.95 -1.35
C MET A 269 -29.14 5.08 -2.00
N ALA A 270 -29.23 4.89 -3.33
CA ALA A 270 -30.48 4.92 -4.09
C ALA A 270 -31.38 3.68 -3.93
N GLY A 271 -30.93 2.66 -3.18
CA GLY A 271 -31.74 1.50 -2.81
C GLY A 271 -31.32 0.17 -3.43
N ALA A 272 -30.14 0.05 -4.01
CA ALA A 272 -29.62 -1.23 -4.45
C ALA A 272 -29.22 -2.12 -3.27
N ASP A 273 -29.39 -3.43 -3.43
CA ASP A 273 -29.14 -4.46 -2.40
C ASP A 273 -27.84 -5.23 -2.64
N ARG A 274 -27.37 -5.29 -3.88
CA ARG A 274 -26.29 -6.17 -4.32
C ARG A 274 -25.39 -5.46 -5.30
N VAL A 275 -24.10 -5.80 -5.31
CA VAL A 275 -23.11 -5.27 -6.26
C VAL A 275 -22.32 -6.43 -6.86
N GLU A 276 -22.21 -6.43 -8.19
CA GLU A 276 -21.34 -7.29 -8.97
C GLU A 276 -20.13 -6.54 -9.46
N GLY A 277 -18.97 -7.21 -9.44
CA GLY A 277 -17.76 -6.61 -9.94
C GLY A 277 -16.57 -7.56 -9.88
N CYS A 278 -15.37 -7.00 -10.05
CA CYS A 278 -14.14 -7.76 -10.05
C CYS A 278 -13.11 -7.16 -9.09
N LEU A 279 -12.25 -8.02 -8.53
CA LEU A 279 -11.11 -7.56 -7.74
C LEU A 279 -10.20 -6.69 -8.64
N PHE A 280 -9.83 -5.51 -8.12
CA PHE A 280 -9.05 -4.49 -8.83
C PHE A 280 -9.65 -4.01 -10.15
N GLY A 281 -10.96 -4.22 -10.35
CA GLY A 281 -11.70 -3.67 -11.47
C GLY A 281 -11.40 -4.31 -12.83
N ASN A 282 -10.91 -5.56 -12.87
CA ASN A 282 -10.66 -6.25 -14.14
C ASN A 282 -11.98 -6.48 -14.92
N GLY A 283 -11.94 -6.40 -16.25
CA GLY A 283 -13.11 -6.59 -17.10
C GLY A 283 -12.97 -5.95 -18.47
N GLU A 284 -14.05 -6.01 -19.24
CA GLU A 284 -14.10 -5.44 -20.58
C GLU A 284 -13.75 -3.96 -20.64
N ARG A 285 -13.09 -3.52 -21.69
CA ARG A 285 -12.65 -2.15 -21.96
C ARG A 285 -11.80 -1.56 -20.84
N THR A 286 -12.38 -0.75 -19.94
CA THR A 286 -11.73 -0.13 -18.76
C THR A 286 -11.98 -0.89 -17.47
N GLY A 287 -12.74 -2.01 -17.55
CA GLY A 287 -13.03 -2.90 -16.45
C GLY A 287 -14.38 -2.69 -15.77
N ASN A 288 -14.63 -3.50 -14.77
CA ASN A 288 -15.78 -3.47 -13.87
C ASN A 288 -15.55 -2.54 -12.67
N VAL A 289 -16.55 -2.36 -11.83
CA VAL A 289 -16.35 -1.78 -10.52
C VAL A 289 -15.32 -2.59 -9.71
N ASP A 290 -14.38 -1.89 -9.10
CA ASP A 290 -13.36 -2.51 -8.25
C ASP A 290 -13.93 -2.85 -6.88
N LEU A 291 -14.15 -4.14 -6.62
CA LEU A 291 -14.70 -4.66 -5.36
C LEU A 291 -13.76 -4.43 -4.18
N VAL A 292 -12.44 -4.39 -4.39
CA VAL A 292 -11.47 -4.10 -3.31
C VAL A 292 -11.65 -2.65 -2.86
N THR A 293 -11.65 -1.72 -3.81
CA THR A 293 -11.85 -0.30 -3.50
C THR A 293 -13.20 -0.06 -2.84
N LEU A 294 -14.28 -0.65 -3.37
CA LEU A 294 -15.62 -0.45 -2.84
C LEU A 294 -15.77 -0.98 -1.41
N ALA A 295 -15.23 -2.18 -1.12
CA ALA A 295 -15.28 -2.76 0.21
C ALA A 295 -14.43 -1.98 1.23
N LEU A 296 -13.23 -1.53 0.86
CA LEU A 296 -12.38 -0.75 1.75
C LEU A 296 -12.87 0.69 1.93
N ASN A 297 -13.60 1.25 0.97
CA ASN A 297 -14.33 2.50 1.16
C ASN A 297 -15.39 2.37 2.28
N LEU A 298 -16.17 1.29 2.28
CA LEU A 298 -17.12 1.00 3.36
C LEU A 298 -16.41 0.84 4.71
N TYR A 299 -15.32 0.07 4.73
CA TYR A 299 -14.52 -0.17 5.93
C TYR A 299 -14.01 1.13 6.55
N THR A 300 -13.48 2.06 5.75
CA THR A 300 -13.01 3.37 6.22
C THR A 300 -14.12 4.31 6.67
N GLN A 301 -15.38 4.00 6.37
CA GLN A 301 -16.57 4.68 6.89
C GLN A 301 -17.18 3.97 8.12
N GLY A 302 -16.52 2.93 8.64
CA GLY A 302 -16.99 2.20 9.81
C GLY A 302 -18.03 1.12 9.51
N VAL A 303 -18.25 0.78 8.25
CA VAL A 303 -19.16 -0.30 7.82
C VAL A 303 -18.34 -1.55 7.51
N ASN A 304 -18.56 -2.63 8.28
CA ASN A 304 -17.90 -3.90 8.03
C ASN A 304 -18.35 -4.46 6.65
N PRO A 305 -17.45 -4.58 5.67
CA PRO A 305 -17.80 -5.08 4.34
C PRO A 305 -18.12 -6.57 4.31
N GLN A 306 -17.82 -7.35 5.36
CA GLN A 306 -17.94 -8.80 5.44
C GLN A 306 -17.07 -9.55 4.41
N ILE A 307 -16.10 -8.87 3.83
CA ILE A 307 -15.04 -9.41 2.98
C ILE A 307 -13.70 -9.11 3.67
N ASP A 308 -12.85 -10.12 3.80
CA ASP A 308 -11.57 -10.01 4.51
C ASP A 308 -10.41 -9.71 3.57
N PHE A 309 -9.89 -8.48 3.63
CA PHE A 309 -8.68 -8.06 2.94
C PHE A 309 -7.48 -7.86 3.88
N SER A 310 -7.48 -8.50 5.04
CA SER A 310 -6.39 -8.39 6.02
C SER A 310 -5.02 -8.85 5.48
N ASN A 311 -4.99 -9.62 4.39
CA ASN A 311 -3.77 -9.97 3.66
C ASN A 311 -3.88 -9.57 2.18
N LEU A 312 -3.98 -8.26 1.92
CA LEU A 312 -4.20 -7.75 0.56
C LEU A 312 -3.06 -8.10 -0.41
N ASN A 313 -1.83 -8.27 0.07
CA ASN A 313 -0.72 -8.66 -0.79
C ASN A 313 -0.91 -10.07 -1.38
N ALA A 314 -1.39 -11.04 -0.60
CA ALA A 314 -1.69 -12.38 -1.12
C ALA A 314 -2.83 -12.35 -2.16
N VAL A 315 -3.80 -11.46 -1.98
CA VAL A 315 -4.88 -11.24 -2.98
C VAL A 315 -4.30 -10.67 -4.28
N ILE A 316 -3.42 -9.67 -4.20
CA ILE A 316 -2.74 -9.10 -5.36
C ILE A 316 -1.94 -10.17 -6.10
N ASP A 317 -1.11 -10.92 -5.39
CA ASP A 317 -0.26 -11.98 -5.98
C ASP A 317 -1.12 -13.03 -6.71
N MET A 318 -2.26 -13.42 -6.12
CA MET A 318 -3.19 -14.36 -6.76
C MET A 318 -3.82 -13.76 -8.00
N VAL A 319 -4.33 -12.53 -7.92
CA VAL A 319 -4.98 -11.83 -9.04
C VAL A 319 -3.98 -11.63 -10.19
N GLU A 320 -2.77 -11.13 -9.91
CA GLU A 320 -1.74 -10.93 -10.93
C GLU A 320 -1.29 -12.24 -11.57
N SER A 321 -1.14 -13.31 -10.79
CA SER A 321 -0.74 -14.62 -11.30
C SER A 321 -1.78 -15.25 -12.21
N CYS A 322 -3.08 -15.05 -11.93
CA CYS A 322 -4.18 -15.65 -12.71
C CYS A 322 -4.60 -14.76 -13.89
N ASN A 323 -4.66 -13.45 -13.69
CA ASN A 323 -5.03 -12.51 -14.76
C ASN A 323 -3.87 -12.22 -15.72
N LYS A 324 -2.61 -12.44 -15.28
CA LYS A 324 -1.38 -12.08 -16.02
C LYS A 324 -1.32 -10.58 -16.35
N ILE A 325 -2.02 -9.78 -15.58
CA ILE A 325 -2.08 -8.31 -15.67
C ILE A 325 -1.71 -7.75 -14.29
N PRO A 326 -0.70 -6.88 -14.19
CA PRO A 326 -0.31 -6.29 -12.92
C PRO A 326 -1.37 -5.31 -12.41
N VAL A 327 -1.55 -5.27 -11.09
CA VAL A 327 -2.36 -4.26 -10.42
C VAL A 327 -1.68 -2.90 -10.59
N HIS A 328 -2.45 -1.89 -10.98
CA HIS A 328 -1.89 -0.56 -11.24
C HIS A 328 -1.23 0.00 -9.97
N GLN A 329 -0.03 0.56 -10.10
CA GLN A 329 0.76 1.06 -8.96
C GLN A 329 0.04 2.13 -8.11
N ARG A 330 -0.96 2.79 -8.66
CA ARG A 330 -1.81 3.79 -8.00
C ARG A 330 -3.26 3.32 -7.83
N ALA A 331 -3.52 2.01 -7.95
CA ALA A 331 -4.84 1.48 -7.60
C ALA A 331 -5.16 1.80 -6.14
N PRO A 332 -6.36 2.30 -5.82
CA PRO A 332 -6.72 2.60 -4.45
C PRO A 332 -6.46 1.39 -3.53
N TYR A 333 -5.91 1.66 -2.35
CA TYR A 333 -5.50 0.67 -1.32
C TYR A 333 -4.50 -0.40 -1.80
N GLY A 334 -4.66 -0.97 -3.00
CA GLY A 334 -3.87 -2.10 -3.51
C GLY A 334 -2.54 -1.71 -4.14
N GLY A 335 -2.42 -0.55 -4.74
CA GLY A 335 -1.23 -0.13 -5.48
C GLY A 335 0.04 -0.05 -4.63
N SER A 336 1.18 -0.33 -5.24
CA SER A 336 2.48 -0.30 -4.55
C SER A 336 2.93 1.10 -4.11
N LEU A 337 2.32 2.16 -4.64
CA LEU A 337 2.65 3.55 -4.33
C LEU A 337 1.61 4.26 -3.44
N VAL A 338 0.47 3.64 -3.15
CA VAL A 338 -0.63 4.33 -2.46
C VAL A 338 -0.36 4.53 -0.96
N CYS A 339 0.43 3.65 -0.36
CA CYS A 339 0.88 3.80 1.03
C CYS A 339 2.20 4.57 1.13
N ALA A 340 2.79 5.05 0.03
CA ALA A 340 4.09 5.72 0.03
C ALA A 340 3.94 7.24 0.08
N ALA A 341 4.71 7.89 0.95
CA ALA A 341 4.85 9.34 0.99
C ALA A 341 6.22 9.75 0.45
N PHE A 342 6.25 10.60 -0.56
CA PHE A 342 7.48 11.11 -1.17
C PHE A 342 7.84 12.51 -0.65
N SER A 343 6.85 13.36 -0.41
CA SER A 343 7.06 14.70 0.12
C SER A 343 7.57 14.67 1.56
N GLY A 344 8.64 15.40 1.85
CA GLY A 344 9.20 15.47 3.20
C GLY A 344 8.25 16.01 4.27
N SER A 345 7.32 16.92 3.89
CA SER A 345 6.29 17.41 4.81
C SER A 345 5.25 16.34 5.15
N HIS A 346 4.86 15.51 4.17
CA HIS A 346 3.95 14.38 4.41
C HIS A 346 4.60 13.33 5.31
N GLN A 347 5.85 12.98 5.03
CA GLN A 347 6.63 12.03 5.85
C GLN A 347 6.78 12.50 7.30
N ASP A 348 7.07 13.80 7.52
CA ASP A 348 7.18 14.37 8.87
C ASP A 348 5.83 14.36 9.60
N ALA A 349 4.74 14.69 8.89
CA ALA A 349 3.40 14.67 9.47
C ALA A 349 2.96 13.24 9.87
N ILE A 350 3.18 12.25 9.01
CA ILE A 350 2.88 10.84 9.30
C ILE A 350 3.71 10.35 10.49
N LYS A 351 5.02 10.66 10.53
CA LYS A 351 5.88 10.34 11.67
C LYS A 351 5.34 10.92 12.97
N LYS A 352 4.96 12.20 12.98
CA LYS A 352 4.38 12.86 14.16
C LYS A 352 3.05 12.24 14.56
N GLY A 353 2.22 11.84 13.61
CA GLY A 353 0.97 11.12 13.87
C GLY A 353 1.21 9.83 14.66
N PHE A 354 2.15 8.97 14.20
CA PHE A 354 2.50 7.74 14.92
C PHE A 354 3.11 8.01 16.30
N GLN A 355 3.99 9.03 16.42
CA GLN A 355 4.57 9.43 17.72
C GLN A 355 3.50 9.88 18.70
N GLU A 356 2.52 10.67 18.24
CA GLU A 356 1.43 11.15 19.07
C GLU A 356 0.52 10.00 19.53
N ARG A 357 0.12 9.09 18.62
CA ARG A 357 -0.65 7.88 18.97
C ARG A 357 0.07 7.06 20.06
N LYS A 358 1.37 6.82 19.89
CA LYS A 358 2.18 6.12 20.90
C LYS A 358 2.24 6.89 22.22
N ARG A 359 2.41 8.23 22.18
CA ARG A 359 2.48 9.09 23.38
C ARG A 359 1.23 9.05 24.23
N ILE A 360 0.06 8.99 23.60
CA ILE A 360 -1.24 8.96 24.28
C ILE A 360 -1.78 7.53 24.50
N GLY A 361 -1.02 6.50 24.10
CA GLY A 361 -1.32 5.10 24.38
C GLY A 361 -2.40 4.49 23.47
N LEU A 362 -2.63 5.03 22.26
CA LEU A 362 -3.56 4.43 21.29
C LEU A 362 -2.99 3.16 20.67
N GLY A 363 -3.79 2.10 20.68
CA GLY A 363 -3.52 0.82 20.07
C GLY A 363 -4.07 0.67 18.63
N PRO A 364 -3.98 -0.53 18.05
CA PRO A 364 -4.46 -0.82 16.70
C PRO A 364 -5.98 -0.66 16.53
N GLU A 365 -6.76 -0.88 17.59
CA GLU A 365 -8.23 -0.82 17.54
C GLU A 365 -8.79 0.58 17.87
N ASP A 366 -7.91 1.53 18.19
CA ASP A 366 -8.33 2.87 18.54
C ASP A 366 -8.54 3.74 17.30
N LEU A 367 -9.37 4.77 17.45
CA LEU A 367 -9.79 5.69 16.40
C LEU A 367 -8.62 6.14 15.51
N TRP A 368 -8.73 5.90 14.19
CA TRP A 368 -7.72 6.24 13.19
C TRP A 368 -7.91 7.64 12.60
N ASN A 369 -9.14 8.00 12.30
CA ASN A 369 -9.53 9.32 11.80
C ASN A 369 -10.05 10.21 12.94
N GLY A 370 -10.22 11.51 12.70
CA GLY A 370 -10.71 12.46 13.72
C GLY A 370 -9.58 13.24 14.41
N VAL A 371 -9.71 13.55 15.70
CA VAL A 371 -8.71 14.29 16.49
C VAL A 371 -8.52 13.61 17.85
N PRO A 372 -7.32 13.09 18.15
CA PRO A 372 -6.13 13.03 17.30
C PRO A 372 -6.22 11.90 16.26
N GLY A 373 -6.07 12.24 15.00
CA GLY A 373 -6.14 11.29 13.88
C GLY A 373 -4.80 11.12 13.17
N MET A 374 -4.76 10.18 12.22
CA MET A 374 -3.56 9.91 11.43
C MET A 374 -3.50 10.80 10.18
N PRO A 375 -2.45 11.65 10.02
CA PRO A 375 -2.32 12.48 8.83
C PRO A 375 -2.06 11.66 7.56
N TYR A 376 -2.66 12.03 6.42
CA TYR A 376 -2.40 11.52 5.07
C TYR A 376 -2.65 10.02 4.83
N LEU A 377 -3.01 9.25 5.82
CA LEU A 377 -3.33 7.83 5.68
C LEU A 377 -4.82 7.62 5.97
N PRO A 378 -5.65 7.40 4.93
CA PRO A 378 -7.10 7.21 5.11
C PRO A 378 -7.44 5.86 5.75
N LEU A 379 -6.53 4.89 5.67
CA LEU A 379 -6.64 3.55 6.22
C LEU A 379 -5.36 3.20 6.97
N ASP A 380 -5.46 2.45 8.07
CA ASP A 380 -4.29 1.85 8.70
C ASP A 380 -3.71 0.76 7.79
N PRO A 381 -2.46 0.87 7.33
CA PRO A 381 -1.85 -0.17 6.50
C PRO A 381 -1.84 -1.55 7.15
N GLN A 382 -1.85 -1.65 8.47
CA GLN A 382 -1.86 -2.92 9.20
C GLN A 382 -3.16 -3.69 9.02
N ASP A 383 -4.29 -3.02 8.84
CA ASP A 383 -5.60 -3.65 8.63
C ASP A 383 -5.66 -4.46 7.31
N ILE A 384 -4.79 -4.13 6.36
CA ILE A 384 -4.69 -4.83 5.07
C ILE A 384 -3.37 -5.63 4.93
N GLY A 385 -2.73 -5.97 6.06
CA GLY A 385 -1.50 -6.76 6.10
C GLY A 385 -0.26 -6.05 5.57
N ARG A 386 -0.28 -4.70 5.52
CA ARG A 386 0.87 -3.88 5.15
C ARG A 386 1.45 -3.21 6.38
N ASN A 387 2.74 -2.94 6.34
CA ASN A 387 3.41 -2.21 7.40
C ASN A 387 3.82 -0.81 6.93
N TYR A 388 4.09 0.05 7.91
CA TYR A 388 4.49 1.43 7.68
C TYR A 388 5.89 1.57 7.05
N GLU A 389 6.75 0.59 7.19
CA GLU A 389 8.13 0.65 6.68
C GLU A 389 8.22 0.75 5.14
N ALA A 390 7.20 0.25 4.43
CA ALA A 390 7.12 0.34 2.97
C ALA A 390 6.69 1.74 2.47
N ILE A 391 6.28 2.64 3.37
CA ILE A 391 5.60 3.90 3.02
C ILE A 391 6.58 5.02 2.68
N ILE A 392 7.79 5.00 3.26
CA ILE A 392 8.77 6.07 3.04
C ILE A 392 9.71 5.68 1.90
N ARG A 393 9.55 6.35 0.76
CA ARG A 393 10.44 6.28 -0.38
C ARG A 393 11.22 7.59 -0.53
N VAL A 394 12.47 7.51 -0.95
CA VAL A 394 13.35 8.66 -1.08
C VAL A 394 13.74 8.85 -2.54
N ASN A 395 13.33 9.99 -3.10
CA ASN A 395 13.75 10.47 -4.41
C ASN A 395 14.34 11.89 -4.29
N SER A 396 14.67 12.54 -5.40
CA SER A 396 15.23 13.90 -5.41
C SER A 396 14.33 14.96 -4.77
N GLN A 397 13.02 14.69 -4.63
CA GLN A 397 12.04 15.58 -3.99
C GLN A 397 11.80 15.24 -2.50
N SER A 398 12.39 14.14 -2.02
CA SER A 398 12.22 13.71 -0.63
C SER A 398 13.07 14.55 0.31
N GLY A 399 12.45 15.10 1.34
CA GLY A 399 13.16 15.92 2.32
C GLY A 399 13.97 15.08 3.34
N LYS A 400 14.76 15.79 4.15
CA LYS A 400 15.62 15.22 5.23
C LYS A 400 14.87 14.30 6.23
N GLY A 401 13.55 14.49 6.41
CA GLY A 401 12.75 13.70 7.37
C GLY A 401 12.64 12.23 7.00
N GLY A 402 12.45 11.91 5.71
CA GLY A 402 12.36 10.52 5.23
C GLY A 402 13.69 9.77 5.36
N ILE A 403 14.80 10.45 5.05
CA ILE A 403 16.14 9.89 5.20
C ILE A 403 16.45 9.58 6.67
N ALA A 404 16.15 10.53 7.56
CA ALA A 404 16.34 10.37 9.00
C ALA A 404 15.51 9.20 9.56
N PHE A 405 14.27 9.04 9.08
CA PHE A 405 13.42 7.93 9.48
C PHE A 405 13.99 6.57 9.06
N ILE A 406 14.46 6.43 7.81
CA ILE A 406 15.08 5.19 7.32
C ILE A 406 16.29 4.82 8.18
N LEU A 407 17.15 5.78 8.51
CA LEU A 407 18.33 5.53 9.33
C LEU A 407 17.96 5.19 10.78
N GLN A 408 16.92 5.80 11.32
CA GLN A 408 16.38 5.46 12.64
C GLN A 408 15.78 4.04 12.64
N ALA A 409 14.98 3.70 11.65
CA ALA A 409 14.31 2.39 11.56
C ALA A 409 15.30 1.23 11.29
N LYS A 410 16.35 1.46 10.47
CA LYS A 410 17.27 0.39 10.03
C LYS A 410 18.58 0.31 10.81
N LEU A 411 19.07 1.43 11.32
CA LEU A 411 20.35 1.52 12.06
C LEU A 411 20.16 2.01 13.51
N HIS A 412 18.94 2.32 13.92
CA HIS A 412 18.60 2.88 15.23
C HIS A 412 19.33 4.19 15.55
N LEU A 413 19.63 4.99 14.52
CA LEU A 413 20.39 6.25 14.65
C LEU A 413 19.46 7.45 14.72
N GLU A 414 19.57 8.24 15.80
CA GLU A 414 18.85 9.49 15.99
C GLU A 414 19.73 10.68 15.57
N LEU A 415 19.72 11.00 14.29
CA LEU A 415 20.62 12.00 13.74
C LEU A 415 20.32 13.42 14.25
N PRO A 416 21.35 14.18 14.65
CA PRO A 416 21.23 15.62 14.85
C PRO A 416 20.71 16.35 13.61
N ARG A 417 19.94 17.43 13.79
CA ARG A 417 19.32 18.14 12.67
C ARG A 417 20.33 18.65 11.62
N GLY A 418 21.50 19.09 12.05
CA GLY A 418 22.58 19.51 11.15
C GLY A 418 23.08 18.37 10.27
N LEU A 419 23.28 17.19 10.87
CA LEU A 419 23.68 15.98 10.14
C LEU A 419 22.59 15.51 9.18
N GLN A 420 21.31 15.58 9.56
CA GLN A 420 20.19 15.27 8.65
C GLN A 420 20.22 16.15 7.40
N VAL A 421 20.51 17.45 7.56
CA VAL A 421 20.64 18.39 6.43
C VAL A 421 21.86 18.09 5.59
N ALA A 422 23.00 17.80 6.21
CA ALA A 422 24.24 17.48 5.51
C ALA A 422 24.11 16.20 4.68
N PHE A 423 23.59 15.13 5.29
CA PHE A 423 23.43 13.85 4.61
C PHE A 423 22.33 13.86 3.56
N SER A 424 21.25 14.64 3.73
CA SER A 424 20.22 14.77 2.70
C SER A 424 20.76 15.32 1.37
N LYS A 425 21.78 16.19 1.42
CA LYS A 425 22.45 16.68 0.20
C LYS A 425 23.27 15.59 -0.50
N VAL A 426 23.84 14.67 0.27
CA VAL A 426 24.58 13.50 -0.28
C VAL A 426 23.61 12.56 -0.99
N VAL A 427 22.48 12.25 -0.34
CA VAL A 427 21.43 11.40 -0.91
C VAL A 427 20.83 12.04 -2.16
N GLN A 428 20.52 13.35 -2.12
CA GLN A 428 19.97 14.06 -3.26
C GLN A 428 20.91 13.99 -4.47
N ARG A 429 22.19 14.29 -4.30
CA ARG A 429 23.18 14.18 -5.37
C ARG A 429 23.22 12.77 -5.96
N ARG A 430 23.22 11.74 -5.10
CA ARG A 430 23.27 10.36 -5.55
C ARG A 430 22.01 9.96 -6.32
N THR A 431 20.85 10.45 -5.90
CA THR A 431 19.57 10.24 -6.59
C THR A 431 19.55 10.90 -7.97
N GLU A 432 20.08 12.13 -8.06
CA GLU A 432 20.20 12.87 -9.31
C GLU A 432 21.17 12.16 -10.29
N GLU A 433 22.31 11.66 -9.80
CA GLU A 433 23.28 10.90 -10.60
C GLU A 433 22.67 9.61 -11.17
N LEU A 434 21.84 8.92 -10.40
CA LEU A 434 21.23 7.66 -10.83
C LEU A 434 19.93 7.85 -11.63
N GLY A 435 19.29 9.03 -11.57
CA GLY A 435 18.00 9.30 -12.21
C GLY A 435 16.83 8.49 -11.66
N ARG A 436 16.98 7.90 -10.46
CA ARG A 436 15.94 7.09 -9.80
C ARG A 436 15.94 7.26 -8.29
N GLU A 437 14.89 6.79 -7.63
CA GLU A 437 14.84 6.70 -6.16
C GLU A 437 15.91 5.75 -5.61
N LEU A 438 16.34 6.02 -4.37
CA LEU A 438 17.20 5.13 -3.61
C LEU A 438 16.37 4.26 -2.66
N LEU A 439 16.66 2.97 -2.63
CA LEU A 439 16.05 2.04 -1.71
C LEU A 439 16.63 2.19 -0.30
N ALA A 440 15.89 1.75 0.72
CA ALA A 440 16.32 1.90 2.12
C ALA A 440 17.71 1.32 2.40
N HIS A 441 18.05 0.15 1.82
CA HIS A 441 19.37 -0.46 1.97
C HIS A 441 20.50 0.33 1.25
N GLU A 442 20.18 1.00 0.12
CA GLU A 442 21.14 1.86 -0.58
C GLU A 442 21.44 3.13 0.24
N ILE A 443 20.41 3.69 0.89
CA ILE A 443 20.56 4.87 1.78
C ILE A 443 21.41 4.51 3.00
N THR A 444 21.16 3.36 3.65
CA THR A 444 21.98 2.91 4.78
C THR A 444 23.41 2.63 4.38
N GLY A 445 23.64 1.97 3.24
CA GLY A 445 24.97 1.75 2.68
C GLY A 445 25.70 3.04 2.34
N LEU A 446 24.99 4.01 1.73
CA LEU A 446 25.54 5.32 1.42
C LEU A 446 25.93 6.09 2.71
N PHE A 447 25.11 6.01 3.77
CA PHE A 447 25.43 6.60 5.07
C PHE A 447 26.69 5.99 5.68
N GLN A 448 26.75 4.65 5.73
CA GLN A 448 27.90 3.92 6.27
C GLN A 448 29.21 4.23 5.51
N THR A 449 29.12 4.38 4.20
CA THR A 449 30.27 4.73 3.36
C THR A 449 30.68 6.19 3.54
N THR A 450 29.72 7.11 3.57
CA THR A 450 29.96 8.56 3.71
C THR A 450 30.66 8.90 5.02
N TYR A 451 30.27 8.23 6.11
CA TYR A 451 30.81 8.48 7.45
C TYR A 451 31.80 7.40 7.93
N PHE A 452 32.25 6.54 7.02
CA PHE A 452 33.31 5.53 7.26
C PHE A 452 33.01 4.54 8.38
N LEU A 453 31.74 4.16 8.59
CA LEU A 453 31.34 3.28 9.70
C LEU A 453 31.85 1.85 9.56
N ASN A 454 31.96 1.34 8.31
CA ASN A 454 32.42 -0.03 8.05
C ASN A 454 33.94 -0.11 7.87
N LYS A 455 34.55 0.90 7.27
CA LYS A 455 35.99 0.97 7.02
C LYS A 455 36.41 2.42 6.83
N ASN A 456 37.38 2.85 7.62
CA ASN A 456 38.01 4.15 7.47
C ASN A 456 39.42 3.98 6.89
N PRO A 457 39.64 4.32 5.60
CA PRO A 457 40.96 4.14 4.97
C PRO A 457 41.98 5.20 5.36
N TYR A 458 41.55 6.32 5.95
CA TYR A 458 42.41 7.43 6.32
C TYR A 458 42.91 7.35 7.75
N PHE A 459 42.03 6.97 8.68
CA PHE A 459 42.34 6.92 10.09
C PHE A 459 41.77 5.68 10.76
N SER A 460 42.60 4.99 11.58
CA SER A 460 42.13 3.89 12.42
C SER A 460 42.80 4.00 13.80
N LEU A 461 42.01 3.95 14.86
CA LEU A 461 42.50 3.97 16.23
C LEU A 461 42.89 2.55 16.62
N LEU A 462 44.21 2.32 16.89
CA LEU A 462 44.71 1.02 17.29
C LEU A 462 44.74 0.85 18.80
N ASP A 463 45.28 1.86 19.50
CA ASP A 463 45.34 1.87 20.95
C ASP A 463 45.34 3.31 21.48
N TYR A 464 44.87 3.55 22.69
CA TYR A 464 44.90 4.86 23.30
C TYR A 464 44.85 4.80 24.83
N ASN A 465 45.39 5.84 25.46
CA ASN A 465 45.28 6.12 26.89
C ASN A 465 44.95 7.59 27.11
N ILE A 466 44.07 7.86 28.08
CA ILE A 466 43.68 9.24 28.43
C ILE A 466 43.89 9.41 29.93
N THR A 467 44.91 10.19 30.29
CA THR A 467 45.29 10.39 31.67
C THR A 467 45.11 11.85 32.10
N PRO A 468 44.86 12.11 33.41
CA PRO A 468 44.93 13.46 33.95
C PRO A 468 46.34 14.02 33.88
N ASP A 469 46.49 15.26 33.42
CA ASP A 469 47.76 15.95 33.47
C ASP A 469 48.05 16.45 34.91
N ARG A 470 48.83 15.67 35.64
CA ARG A 470 49.22 15.99 37.02
C ARG A 470 50.23 17.15 37.13
N SER A 471 50.88 17.52 36.03
CA SER A 471 51.85 18.64 36.00
C SER A 471 51.17 20.01 36.04
N ALA A 472 49.90 20.08 35.67
CA ALA A 472 49.11 21.30 35.60
C ALA A 472 48.32 21.61 36.91
N SER A 473 48.42 20.78 37.95
CA SER A 473 47.77 21.03 39.23
C SER A 473 48.62 21.99 40.06
N PRO A 474 48.15 23.20 40.44
CA PRO A 474 48.80 24.00 41.47
C PRO A 474 48.76 23.22 42.79
N MET A 475 49.88 23.18 43.52
CA MET A 475 49.87 22.69 44.90
C MET A 475 48.86 23.58 45.71
N LEU A 476 47.79 22.97 46.18
CA LEU A 476 46.80 23.61 47.04
C LEU A 476 47.45 23.90 48.42
N ALA A 477 47.40 25.14 48.87
CA ALA A 477 47.73 25.49 50.27
C ALA A 477 46.72 24.84 51.23
N PRO A 478 47.14 24.38 52.41
CA PRO A 478 46.25 23.76 53.40
C PRO A 478 45.08 24.69 53.77
N GLY A 479 43.83 24.24 53.42
CA GLY A 479 42.61 24.97 53.79
C GLY A 479 41.79 25.55 52.62
N GLN A 480 42.20 25.40 51.35
CA GLN A 480 41.38 25.78 50.19
C GLN A 480 40.55 24.60 49.66
N THR A 481 39.24 24.78 49.68
CA THR A 481 38.28 23.88 49.00
C THR A 481 38.51 23.91 47.49
N GLN A 482 38.52 22.72 46.88
CA GLN A 482 38.62 22.57 45.41
C GLN A 482 37.50 23.35 44.71
N ASN A 483 37.85 24.53 44.18
CA ASN A 483 37.07 25.13 43.12
C ASN A 483 37.41 24.37 41.84
N THR A 484 36.43 23.83 41.14
CA THR A 484 36.50 22.98 39.96
C THR A 484 37.29 23.63 38.82
N LYS A 485 38.63 23.63 38.86
CA LYS A 485 39.44 23.88 37.67
C LYS A 485 39.35 22.67 36.79
N SER A 486 39.00 22.87 35.51
CA SER A 486 38.95 21.83 34.50
C SER A 486 40.25 21.01 34.49
N LEU A 487 40.17 19.72 34.82
CA LEU A 487 41.32 18.82 34.78
C LEU A 487 41.75 18.65 33.34
N ILE A 488 42.93 19.15 33.00
CA ILE A 488 43.56 18.90 31.69
C ILE A 488 43.78 17.41 31.54
N ARG A 489 43.44 16.87 30.37
CA ARG A 489 43.65 15.49 29.97
C ARG A 489 44.76 15.39 28.91
N ILE A 490 45.53 14.34 28.98
CA ILE A 490 46.53 13.99 27.96
C ILE A 490 46.00 12.76 27.23
N PHE A 491 45.84 12.89 25.95
CA PHE A 491 45.65 11.76 25.03
C PHE A 491 47.01 11.28 24.54
N GLU A 492 47.29 9.99 24.66
CA GLU A 492 48.39 9.28 24.06
C GLU A 492 47.84 8.10 23.29
N GLY A 493 48.04 8.01 21.99
CA GLY A 493 47.43 6.97 21.18
C GLY A 493 48.29 6.58 19.97
N VAL A 494 47.97 5.41 19.46
CA VAL A 494 48.55 4.86 18.24
C VAL A 494 47.46 4.79 17.17
N LEU A 495 47.64 5.51 16.10
CA LEU A 495 46.70 5.56 14.98
C LEU A 495 47.37 5.07 13.70
N LEU A 496 46.63 4.39 12.85
CA LEU A 496 46.98 4.29 11.45
C LEU A 496 46.54 5.54 10.72
N VAL A 497 47.46 6.23 10.06
CA VAL A 497 47.20 7.39 9.22
C VAL A 497 47.62 7.03 7.80
N ASN A 498 46.65 6.91 6.88
CA ASN A 498 46.91 6.39 5.51
C ASN A 498 47.64 5.02 5.47
N GLY A 499 47.41 4.17 6.48
CA GLY A 499 48.05 2.87 6.59
C GLY A 499 49.42 2.87 7.30
N GLU A 500 49.96 4.02 7.68
CA GLU A 500 51.21 4.14 8.45
C GLU A 500 50.90 4.34 9.95
N GLU A 501 51.60 3.65 10.83
CA GLU A 501 51.46 3.75 12.27
C GLU A 501 52.06 5.06 12.80
N CYS A 502 51.25 5.87 13.47
CA CYS A 502 51.63 7.14 14.04
C CYS A 502 51.33 7.18 15.54
N LYS A 503 52.31 7.54 16.37
CA LYS A 503 52.12 7.80 17.79
C LYS A 503 51.82 9.28 17.99
N LEU A 504 50.64 9.59 18.54
CA LEU A 504 50.15 10.93 18.69
C LEU A 504 49.94 11.26 20.17
N ARG A 505 50.22 12.53 20.53
CA ARG A 505 49.98 13.04 21.87
C ARG A 505 49.35 14.42 21.82
N GLY A 506 48.32 14.64 22.66
CA GLY A 506 47.64 15.94 22.70
C GLY A 506 47.11 16.27 24.10
N ARG A 507 46.96 17.56 24.37
CA ARG A 507 46.43 18.08 25.66
C ARG A 507 45.13 18.80 25.43
N GLY A 508 44.13 18.55 26.25
CA GLY A 508 42.82 19.20 26.20
C GLY A 508 42.05 19.11 27.49
N ASN A 509 40.87 19.72 27.55
CA ASN A 509 40.00 19.70 28.72
C ASN A 509 39.14 18.42 28.83
N GLY A 510 39.26 17.51 27.89
CA GLY A 510 38.54 16.23 27.85
C GLY A 510 39.09 15.28 26.78
N PRO A 511 38.51 14.07 26.63
CA PRO A 511 38.95 13.07 25.65
C PRO A 511 38.97 13.59 24.22
N ILE A 512 37.88 14.22 23.78
CA ILE A 512 37.73 14.69 22.42
C ILE A 512 38.70 15.85 22.11
N SER A 513 38.78 16.86 23.01
CA SER A 513 39.65 18.02 22.80
C SER A 513 41.13 17.66 22.88
N SER A 514 41.53 16.66 23.66
CA SER A 514 42.92 16.18 23.69
C SER A 514 43.29 15.44 22.40
N MET A 515 42.37 14.67 21.80
CA MET A 515 42.59 14.03 20.53
C MET A 515 42.59 15.03 19.37
N VAL A 516 41.73 16.08 19.39
CA VAL A 516 41.78 17.19 18.41
C VAL A 516 43.16 17.83 18.38
N ALA A 517 43.73 18.09 19.60
CA ALA A 517 45.09 18.63 19.69
C ALA A 517 46.15 17.67 19.13
N ALA A 518 46.00 16.35 19.34
CA ALA A 518 46.90 15.35 18.79
C ALA A 518 46.82 15.22 17.25
N LEU A 519 45.64 15.38 16.66
CA LEU A 519 45.44 15.30 15.21
C LEU A 519 46.11 16.45 14.43
N LYS A 520 46.45 17.59 15.10
CA LYS A 520 47.21 18.67 14.47
C LYS A 520 48.60 18.24 14.03
N ASP A 521 49.21 17.29 14.74
CA ASP A 521 50.54 16.75 14.40
C ASP A 521 50.57 16.00 13.06
N VAL A 522 49.40 15.53 12.61
CA VAL A 522 49.21 14.88 11.30
C VAL A 522 48.49 15.77 10.27
N GLY A 523 48.43 17.08 10.54
CA GLY A 523 47.91 18.07 9.59
C GLY A 523 46.38 18.21 9.60
N VAL A 524 45.67 17.66 10.58
CA VAL A 524 44.23 17.80 10.74
C VAL A 524 43.94 18.82 11.85
N ASP A 525 43.50 20.02 11.45
CA ASP A 525 43.09 21.08 12.37
C ASP A 525 41.59 21.31 12.25
N LEU A 526 40.84 20.94 13.31
CA LEU A 526 39.38 20.99 13.37
C LEU A 526 38.94 21.57 14.71
N ASP A 527 38.02 22.51 14.69
CA ASP A 527 37.32 23.01 15.86
C ASP A 527 35.97 22.28 16.02
N ILE A 528 35.65 21.80 17.22
CA ILE A 528 34.38 21.14 17.52
C ILE A 528 33.29 22.19 17.69
N HIS A 529 32.20 22.04 16.92
CA HIS A 529 31.07 22.97 16.95
C HIS A 529 29.86 22.41 17.70
N ASP A 530 29.53 21.13 17.50
CA ASP A 530 28.45 20.42 18.22
C ASP A 530 28.84 18.97 18.49
N TYR A 531 28.31 18.42 19.57
CA TYR A 531 28.49 17.04 19.99
C TYR A 531 27.18 16.50 20.54
N LYS A 532 26.78 15.32 20.06
CA LYS A 532 25.61 14.58 20.56
C LYS A 532 25.89 13.10 20.60
N GLU A 533 25.26 12.42 21.55
CA GLU A 533 25.32 10.97 21.68
C GLU A 533 23.98 10.40 22.14
N HIS A 534 23.73 9.14 21.82
CA HIS A 534 22.63 8.37 22.37
C HIS A 534 22.96 6.87 22.38
N ALA A 535 22.20 6.11 23.17
CA ALA A 535 22.33 4.66 23.26
C ALA A 535 21.59 3.95 22.10
N ILE A 536 22.18 2.89 21.54
CA ILE A 536 21.57 2.00 20.55
C ILE A 536 21.39 0.61 21.16
N GLY A 537 20.17 0.06 21.11
CA GLY A 537 19.84 -1.28 21.63
C GLY A 537 19.35 -1.23 23.07
N GLU A 538 19.08 -2.42 23.62
CA GLU A 538 18.56 -2.62 24.98
C GLU A 538 19.39 -3.66 25.74
N GLY A 539 19.44 -3.55 27.06
CA GLY A 539 20.12 -4.50 27.94
C GLY A 539 21.65 -4.34 27.98
N GLY A 540 22.37 -5.45 28.17
CA GLY A 540 23.84 -5.47 28.39
C GLY A 540 24.71 -5.25 27.14
N ASN A 541 24.12 -5.27 25.92
CA ASN A 541 24.84 -5.10 24.65
C ASN A 541 24.55 -3.74 23.98
N VAL A 542 24.29 -2.72 24.78
CA VAL A 542 24.04 -1.35 24.33
C VAL A 542 25.30 -0.76 23.72
N LYS A 543 25.17 -0.12 22.54
CA LYS A 543 26.23 0.66 21.91
C LYS A 543 25.95 2.15 22.03
N ALA A 544 26.98 2.97 22.05
CA ALA A 544 26.86 4.42 21.93
C ALA A 544 27.00 4.83 20.46
N ALA A 545 26.11 5.69 20.00
CA ALA A 545 26.27 6.43 18.75
C ALA A 545 26.64 7.88 19.08
N SER A 546 27.80 8.31 18.60
CA SER A 546 28.31 9.68 18.78
C SER A 546 28.34 10.43 17.45
N TYR A 547 27.98 11.70 17.49
CA TYR A 547 27.93 12.61 16.34
C TYR A 547 28.72 13.87 16.68
N ILE A 548 29.67 14.22 15.81
CA ILE A 548 30.50 15.41 16.00
C ILE A 548 30.39 16.32 14.77
N GLU A 549 30.05 17.57 14.99
CA GLU A 549 30.17 18.63 13.99
C GLU A 549 31.51 19.35 14.18
N CYS A 550 32.32 19.35 13.16
CA CYS A 550 33.61 20.03 13.16
C CYS A 550 33.67 21.14 12.11
N LYS A 551 34.47 22.15 12.38
CA LYS A 551 34.72 23.27 11.49
C LYS A 551 36.22 23.52 11.37
N PRO A 552 36.81 23.56 10.16
CA PRO A 552 38.19 23.97 9.99
C PRO A 552 38.37 25.43 10.36
N PRO A 553 39.47 25.82 11.03
CA PRO A 553 39.74 27.22 11.36
C PRO A 553 39.67 28.13 10.14
N GLY A 554 38.93 29.22 10.23
CA GLY A 554 38.77 30.20 9.16
C GLY A 554 37.83 29.76 8.01
N SER A 555 37.18 28.60 8.09
CA SER A 555 36.21 28.12 7.10
C SER A 555 34.78 28.27 7.61
N ASN A 556 33.84 28.54 6.69
CA ASN A 556 32.40 28.45 6.97
C ASN A 556 31.82 27.06 6.68
N GLN A 557 32.63 26.13 6.19
CA GLN A 557 32.21 24.78 5.83
C GLN A 557 32.32 23.86 7.04
N THR A 558 31.22 23.22 7.41
CA THR A 558 31.19 22.20 8.49
C THR A 558 31.32 20.80 7.93
N VAL A 559 31.95 19.93 8.69
CA VAL A 559 32.05 18.49 8.42
C VAL A 559 31.48 17.73 9.62
N TRP A 560 30.80 16.62 9.32
CA TRP A 560 30.23 15.74 10.33
C TRP A 560 30.98 14.43 10.40
N GLY A 561 31.08 13.88 11.62
CA GLY A 561 31.56 12.54 11.84
C GLY A 561 30.60 11.74 12.71
N VAL A 562 30.62 10.43 12.48
CA VAL A 562 29.76 9.48 13.19
C VAL A 562 30.63 8.34 13.72
N GLY A 563 30.42 7.94 14.97
CA GLY A 563 31.08 6.81 15.62
C GLY A 563 30.08 5.92 16.34
N ILE A 564 30.27 4.62 16.29
CA ILE A 564 29.45 3.64 16.98
C ILE A 564 30.36 2.65 17.67
N HIS A 565 30.25 2.54 19.00
CA HIS A 565 31.03 1.60 19.78
C HIS A 565 30.35 1.26 21.12
N GLU A 566 30.72 0.17 21.76
CA GLU A 566 30.24 -0.22 23.09
C GLU A 566 30.77 0.73 24.19
N ASP A 567 31.99 1.23 24.03
CA ASP A 567 32.56 2.27 24.90
C ASP A 567 32.22 3.67 24.36
N VAL A 568 31.63 4.52 25.19
CA VAL A 568 31.18 5.87 24.87
C VAL A 568 32.34 6.79 24.46
N VAL A 569 33.50 6.66 25.14
CA VAL A 569 34.69 7.47 24.81
C VAL A 569 35.24 7.05 23.47
N GLN A 570 35.34 5.76 23.21
CA GLN A 570 35.83 5.23 21.94
C GLN A 570 34.86 5.58 20.79
N SER A 571 33.55 5.53 21.02
CA SER A 571 32.54 6.00 20.05
C SER A 571 32.78 7.46 19.66
N SER A 572 33.07 8.32 20.65
CA SER A 572 33.36 9.74 20.41
C SER A 572 34.66 9.98 19.65
N LEU A 573 35.73 9.20 19.95
CA LEU A 573 37.00 9.28 19.25
C LEU A 573 36.85 8.79 17.79
N ILE A 574 36.09 7.72 17.56
CA ILE A 574 35.76 7.22 16.21
C ILE A 574 34.97 8.28 15.43
N ALA A 575 34.01 8.95 16.07
CA ALA A 575 33.26 10.04 15.44
C ALA A 575 34.19 11.19 15.00
N LEU A 576 35.16 11.55 15.82
CA LEU A 576 36.17 12.56 15.46
C LEU A 576 37.03 12.12 14.27
N LEU A 577 37.47 10.86 14.23
CA LEU A 577 38.23 10.31 13.09
C LEU A 577 37.38 10.25 11.82
N SER A 578 36.10 9.94 11.93
CA SER A 578 35.15 10.02 10.82
C SER A 578 35.04 11.46 10.29
N ALA A 579 34.93 12.47 11.16
CA ALA A 579 34.93 13.88 10.77
C ALA A 579 36.25 14.29 10.09
N ALA A 580 37.38 13.84 10.63
CA ALA A 580 38.70 14.07 10.04
C ALA A 580 38.80 13.48 8.64
N SER A 581 38.29 12.28 8.41
CA SER A 581 38.24 11.63 7.10
C SER A 581 37.34 12.40 6.11
N CYS A 582 36.16 12.84 6.54
CA CYS A 582 35.28 13.69 5.75
C CYS A 582 35.95 15.02 5.38
N PHE A 583 36.75 15.57 6.27
CA PHE A 583 37.53 16.79 6.00
C PHE A 583 38.61 16.57 4.96
N VAL A 584 39.37 15.48 5.06
CA VAL A 584 40.42 15.13 4.08
C VAL A 584 39.82 14.88 2.70
N THR A 585 38.72 14.13 2.61
CA THR A 585 38.07 13.84 1.32
C THR A 585 37.41 15.03 0.67
N SER A 586 37.06 16.08 1.43
CA SER A 586 36.46 17.31 0.88
C SER A 586 37.46 18.24 0.19
N ARG A 587 38.78 17.96 0.28
CA ARG A 587 39.84 18.78 -0.30
C ARG A 587 40.53 18.04 -1.46
N PRO A 588 40.27 18.38 -2.73
CA PRO A 588 40.84 17.68 -3.90
C PRO A 588 42.38 17.80 -4.04
N THR A 589 43.03 18.64 -3.25
CA THR A 589 44.48 18.97 -3.32
C THR A 589 45.14 18.91 -1.95
N SER A 590 44.71 18.05 -1.03
CA SER A 590 45.40 17.91 0.26
C SER A 590 46.79 17.31 0.04
N PRO A 591 47.90 17.94 0.55
CA PRO A 591 49.19 17.29 0.61
C PRO A 591 49.05 16.01 1.43
N ILE A 592 49.78 14.97 0.99
CA ILE A 592 49.90 13.71 1.70
C ILE A 592 50.16 14.01 3.18
N LEU A 593 49.24 13.56 4.08
CA LEU A 593 49.43 13.63 5.52
C LEU A 593 50.74 12.92 5.83
N ARG A 594 51.83 13.67 6.05
CA ARG A 594 53.11 13.13 6.51
C ARG A 594 53.25 13.53 7.96
N PRO A 595 53.72 12.61 8.84
CA PRO A 595 54.09 13.01 10.17
C PRO A 595 55.15 14.12 10.09
N VAL A 596 54.94 15.23 10.79
CA VAL A 596 55.99 16.22 10.99
C VAL A 596 57.11 15.50 11.76
N ALA A 597 58.28 15.35 11.14
CA ALA A 597 59.44 14.73 11.82
C ALA A 597 59.72 15.50 13.10
N SER A 598 59.43 14.89 14.24
CA SER A 598 59.73 15.47 15.55
C SER A 598 61.26 15.60 15.70
N GLN A 599 61.77 16.82 15.74
CA GLN A 599 63.05 17.10 16.38
C GLN A 599 62.87 16.77 17.87
N GLU A 600 63.68 15.84 18.36
CA GLU A 600 63.80 15.27 19.72
C GLU A 600 62.93 14.04 20.02
N LYS A 601 63.60 12.90 20.06
CA LYS A 601 63.09 11.65 20.60
C LYS A 601 62.89 11.77 22.12
N PRO A 602 61.71 11.73 22.66
CA PRO A 602 61.57 11.49 24.12
C PRO A 602 61.99 10.04 24.42
N LYS A 603 62.87 9.84 25.38
CA LYS A 603 63.20 8.52 25.92
C LYS A 603 61.93 7.95 26.58
N PHE A 604 61.26 7.02 25.92
CA PHE A 604 60.25 6.20 26.55
C PHE A 604 60.94 5.16 27.44
N VAL A 605 60.81 5.25 28.74
CA VAL A 605 61.13 4.20 29.70
C VAL A 605 60.00 3.17 29.60
N SER A 606 60.32 1.97 29.12
CA SER A 606 59.39 0.84 29.04
C SER A 606 59.08 0.35 30.48
N VAL A 607 57.87 0.55 30.93
CA VAL A 607 57.32 -0.01 32.18
C VAL A 607 56.82 -1.46 31.98
N LEU A 608 57.14 -2.11 30.86
CA LEU A 608 56.67 -3.46 30.54
C LEU A 608 57.74 -4.57 30.64
N GLU A 609 58.97 -4.29 31.16
CA GLU A 609 60.01 -5.35 31.32
C GLU A 609 60.23 -5.85 32.74
N GLU A 610 59.43 -5.47 33.74
CA GLU A 610 59.60 -5.94 35.16
C GLU A 610 58.59 -7.01 35.62
N LYS A 611 57.93 -7.74 34.71
CA LYS A 611 57.08 -8.88 35.12
C LYS A 611 57.38 -10.22 34.41
N ALA A 612 58.58 -10.38 33.86
CA ALA A 612 58.96 -11.65 33.21
C ALA A 612 60.21 -12.32 33.87
N ASN A 613 60.62 -11.95 35.09
CA ASN A 613 61.61 -12.72 35.86
C ASN A 613 61.21 -12.75 37.34
N GLY A 614 60.47 -13.79 37.69
CA GLY A 614 60.16 -14.07 39.11
C GLY A 614 59.06 -15.14 39.23
N MET A 615 59.51 -16.42 39.11
CA MET A 615 58.82 -17.70 39.33
C MET A 615 57.95 -18.22 38.19
#